data_b0185978cc55df2a0f98657f0e27c432
#
_entry.id   b0185978cc55df2a0f98657f0e27c432
#
_cell.length_a   1.000
_cell.length_b   1.000
_cell.length_c   1.000
_cell.angle_alpha   90.00
_cell.angle_beta   90.00
_cell.angle_gamma   90.00
#
_symmetry.space_group_name_H-M   'P 1'
#
loop_
_entity.id
_entity.type
_entity.pdbx_description
1 polymer ?
#
loop_
_entity_poly.entity_id
_entity_poly.type
_entity_poly.pdbx_seq_one_letter_code
_entity_poly.pdbx_strand_id
1 'polypeptide(L)'
;MNSPATVLSYLLTHNSSSGARYSRQSLRAASRKSWGTILLLSAVLLSGCRTHSASSKAANHFYLNPNKKLATIGRVAIVELDNDSSYPEISYDVTGSLFQALQKKQVFGLTLVRQNDPSWRSLQLQQGSTFTLEQLLAIRETLKCDGVLLGTVMEYRPYPHMAVGLRLKLLDLRDGQLLWALEQVWDSADKTTEKRIKSYFKSEKRSGFAPLHEKLAAVSPLEFIKFISYEVAGTF
;
A
#
# COMPACT_ATOMS: atom_id res chain seq x y z
N MET A 1 16.84 -6.64 53.65
CA MET A 1 17.34 -7.79 54.38
C MET A 1 17.67 -8.85 53.37
N ASN A 2 19.00 -9.11 53.25
CA ASN A 2 19.71 -10.30 52.81
C ASN A 2 19.76 -10.70 51.31
N SER A 3 20.82 -10.25 50.68
CA SER A 3 21.71 -11.04 49.81
C SER A 3 22.50 -12.01 50.69
N PRO A 4 23.11 -13.12 50.21
CA PRO A 4 24.31 -13.09 49.36
C PRO A 4 24.42 -14.24 48.34
N ALA A 5 25.14 -14.13 47.23
CA ALA A 5 26.59 -14.19 47.02
C ALA A 5 27.22 -15.60 47.17
N THR A 6 27.97 -15.95 46.11
CA THR A 6 29.27 -16.66 46.15
C THR A 6 29.28 -18.19 46.13
N VAL A 7 30.08 -18.73 45.21
CA VAL A 7 31.29 -19.57 45.37
C VAL A 7 31.56 -20.25 44.01
N LEU A 8 32.53 -19.87 43.24
CA LEU A 8 33.97 -20.12 43.24
C LEU A 8 34.40 -21.55 42.83
N SER A 9 35.03 -21.60 41.65
CA SER A 9 36.36 -22.15 41.33
C SER A 9 36.70 -23.59 41.71
N TYR A 10 37.57 -24.08 40.89
CA TYR A 10 38.54 -25.17 40.92
C TYR A 10 38.27 -26.21 39.81
N LEU A 11 39.19 -26.66 38.99
CA LEU A 11 40.62 -26.91 39.13
C LEU A 11 41.30 -26.97 37.75
N LEU A 12 42.46 -26.43 37.69
CA LEU A 12 43.58 -26.75 36.82
C LEU A 12 44.05 -28.20 37.06
N THR A 13 44.55 -28.88 36.05
CA THR A 13 45.93 -29.31 35.94
C THR A 13 46.15 -30.56 35.07
N HIS A 14 47.25 -30.47 34.34
CA HIS A 14 48.22 -31.54 33.93
C HIS A 14 47.74 -32.56 32.85
N ASN A 15 48.49 -32.93 31.86
CA ASN A 15 49.96 -32.99 31.69
C ASN A 15 50.36 -33.48 30.27
N SER A 16 51.42 -32.91 29.77
CA SER A 16 52.59 -33.51 29.06
C SER A 16 52.43 -34.27 27.74
N SER A 17 53.04 -33.67 26.78
CA SER A 17 54.16 -34.18 25.94
C SER A 17 54.07 -35.54 25.26
N SER A 18 54.10 -35.51 23.93
CA SER A 18 55.08 -36.26 23.17
C SER A 18 55.20 -35.72 21.75
N GLY A 19 56.42 -35.41 21.36
CA GLY A 19 56.77 -34.89 20.06
C GLY A 19 56.69 -35.91 18.96
N ALA A 20 56.34 -35.52 17.83
CA ALA A 20 56.66 -36.15 16.58
C ALA A 20 57.03 -35.08 15.55
N ARG A 21 58.29 -34.93 15.29
CA ARG A 21 58.86 -34.27 14.13
C ARG A 21 58.37 -35.00 12.89
N TYR A 22 57.59 -34.32 12.07
CA TYR A 22 57.38 -34.79 10.71
C TYR A 22 57.72 -33.66 9.71
N SER A 23 58.51 -34.06 8.74
CA SER A 23 59.25 -33.33 7.75
C SER A 23 58.43 -32.29 6.97
N ARG A 24 59.03 -31.13 6.85
CA ARG A 24 58.71 -30.15 5.77
C ARG A 24 59.18 -30.75 4.44
N GLN A 25 58.27 -31.27 3.65
CA GLN A 25 58.48 -31.28 2.19
C GLN A 25 57.13 -31.47 1.49
N SER A 26 56.94 -30.70 0.35
CA SER A 26 55.93 -30.86 -0.68
C SER A 26 54.47 -30.41 -0.39
N LEU A 27 54.25 -29.11 -0.31
CA LEU A 27 52.96 -28.49 -0.68
C LEU A 27 53.19 -27.17 -1.45
N ARG A 28 53.81 -27.29 -2.59
CA ARG A 28 53.81 -26.20 -3.58
C ARG A 28 53.42 -26.82 -4.92
N ALA A 29 52.14 -27.04 -5.16
CA ALA A 29 51.55 -27.15 -6.50
C ALA A 29 50.07 -27.60 -6.45
N ALA A 30 49.16 -26.82 -5.88
CA ALA A 30 47.73 -27.03 -6.12
C ALA A 30 46.92 -25.80 -5.68
N SER A 31 47.20 -24.60 -6.21
CA SER A 31 46.45 -23.41 -5.80
C SER A 31 46.11 -22.43 -6.92
N ARG A 32 46.11 -22.83 -8.17
CA ARG A 32 45.77 -21.91 -9.27
C ARG A 32 44.52 -22.27 -10.07
N LYS A 33 43.89 -23.42 -9.83
CA LYS A 33 42.67 -23.83 -10.56
C LYS A 33 41.36 -23.72 -9.77
N SER A 34 41.41 -23.55 -8.43
CA SER A 34 40.18 -23.50 -7.62
C SER A 34 39.57 -22.12 -7.48
N TRP A 35 40.30 -21.03 -7.72
CA TRP A 35 39.76 -19.69 -7.60
C TRP A 35 38.85 -19.31 -8.78
N GLY A 36 39.08 -19.85 -9.96
CA GLY A 36 38.26 -19.65 -11.14
C GLY A 36 36.85 -20.27 -11.02
N THR A 37 36.75 -21.42 -10.39
CA THR A 37 35.49 -22.13 -10.18
C THR A 37 34.64 -21.50 -9.08
N ILE A 38 35.23 -20.94 -8.03
CA ILE A 38 34.54 -20.25 -6.95
C ILE A 38 33.98 -18.91 -7.46
N LEU A 39 34.72 -18.18 -8.31
CA LEU A 39 34.24 -16.94 -8.94
C LEU A 39 33.09 -17.17 -9.93
N LEU A 40 33.08 -18.29 -10.65
CA LEU A 40 31.98 -18.67 -11.55
C LEU A 40 30.72 -19.10 -10.80
N LEU A 41 30.85 -19.77 -9.65
CA LEU A 41 29.73 -20.15 -8.81
C LEU A 41 29.07 -18.94 -8.13
N SER A 42 29.84 -17.92 -7.74
CA SER A 42 29.30 -16.71 -7.11
C SER A 42 28.53 -15.81 -8.10
N ALA A 43 28.87 -15.85 -9.38
CA ALA A 43 28.16 -15.09 -10.43
C ALA A 43 26.76 -15.65 -10.73
N VAL A 44 26.53 -16.95 -10.53
CA VAL A 44 25.23 -17.60 -10.76
C VAL A 44 24.24 -17.31 -9.61
N LEU A 45 24.74 -17.07 -8.39
CA LEU A 45 23.89 -16.76 -7.23
C LEU A 45 23.38 -15.31 -7.22
N LEU A 46 23.97 -14.41 -8.02
CA LEU A 46 23.52 -13.02 -8.18
C LEU A 46 22.49 -12.84 -9.27
N SER A 47 22.10 -13.90 -10.00
CA SER A 47 20.93 -13.91 -10.88
C SER A 47 19.67 -13.96 -10.04
N GLY A 48 19.56 -13.03 -9.07
CA GLY A 48 18.39 -12.84 -8.23
C GLY A 48 17.16 -12.73 -9.11
N CYS A 49 16.19 -13.57 -8.86
CA CYS A 49 14.86 -13.54 -9.44
C CYS A 49 14.37 -12.09 -9.58
N ARG A 50 14.45 -11.52 -10.78
CA ARG A 50 13.54 -10.48 -11.17
C ARG A 50 12.16 -11.13 -11.19
N THR A 51 11.52 -11.13 -10.04
CA THR A 51 10.08 -11.31 -10.01
C THR A 51 9.51 -10.16 -10.83
N HIS A 52 9.21 -10.42 -12.09
CA HIS A 52 8.26 -9.62 -12.82
C HIS A 52 6.97 -9.70 -12.01
N SER A 53 6.79 -8.73 -11.13
CA SER A 53 5.48 -8.40 -10.64
C SER A 53 4.69 -8.06 -11.89
N ALA A 54 3.89 -9.01 -12.37
CA ALA A 54 2.88 -8.72 -13.37
C ALA A 54 1.99 -7.67 -12.70
N SER A 55 2.22 -6.41 -13.07
CA SER A 55 1.32 -5.32 -12.75
C SER A 55 -0.01 -5.73 -13.35
N SER A 56 -0.88 -6.31 -12.54
CA SER A 56 -2.29 -6.42 -12.90
C SER A 56 -2.72 -4.97 -13.10
N LYS A 57 -3.10 -4.62 -14.33
CA LYS A 57 -3.51 -3.26 -14.66
C LYS A 57 -4.62 -2.89 -13.67
N ALA A 58 -4.26 -2.12 -12.66
CA ALA A 58 -5.19 -1.39 -11.83
C ALA A 58 -6.13 -0.57 -12.71
N ALA A 59 -7.22 -0.08 -12.18
CA ALA A 59 -8.24 0.72 -12.84
C ALA A 59 -7.82 1.29 -14.21
N ASN A 60 -8.51 0.87 -15.28
CA ASN A 60 -8.09 1.18 -16.66
C ASN A 60 -8.44 2.61 -17.10
N HIS A 61 -9.22 3.34 -16.28
CA HIS A 61 -9.81 4.63 -16.65
C HIS A 61 -9.50 5.70 -15.59
N PHE A 62 -8.25 6.16 -15.58
CA PHE A 62 -7.88 7.29 -14.75
C PHE A 62 -7.09 8.32 -15.56
N TYR A 63 -7.23 9.57 -15.16
CA TYR A 63 -6.44 10.69 -15.65
C TYR A 63 -5.31 10.99 -14.67
N LEU A 64 -4.13 11.25 -15.19
CA LEU A 64 -3.00 11.78 -14.43
C LEU A 64 -2.45 12.99 -15.16
N ASN A 65 -2.27 14.12 -14.47
CA ASN A 65 -1.75 15.35 -15.06
C ASN A 65 -0.29 15.13 -15.52
N PRO A 66 -0.01 15.27 -16.81
CA PRO A 66 1.33 15.03 -17.34
C PRO A 66 2.36 16.07 -16.91
N ASN A 67 1.90 17.27 -16.52
CA ASN A 67 2.75 18.40 -16.20
C ASN A 67 3.06 18.53 -14.71
N LYS A 68 2.41 17.73 -13.85
CA LYS A 68 2.58 17.80 -12.39
C LYS A 68 2.87 16.42 -11.80
N LYS A 69 3.88 16.34 -10.95
CA LYS A 69 4.23 15.12 -10.23
C LYS A 69 3.46 15.07 -8.91
N LEU A 70 2.71 14.01 -8.66
CA LEU A 70 1.97 13.81 -7.40
C LEU A 70 2.89 13.87 -6.17
N ALA A 71 4.11 13.35 -6.29
CA ALA A 71 5.09 13.36 -5.21
C ALA A 71 5.55 14.77 -4.77
N THR A 72 5.23 15.82 -5.52
CA THR A 72 5.53 17.22 -5.14
C THR A 72 4.44 17.87 -4.29
N ILE A 73 3.32 17.16 -4.09
CA ILE A 73 2.24 17.62 -3.22
C ILE A 73 2.59 17.21 -1.79
N GLY A 74 2.58 18.16 -0.89
CA GLY A 74 2.94 17.91 0.51
C GLY A 74 1.87 17.10 1.24
N ARG A 75 0.76 17.73 1.56
CA ARG A 75 -0.35 17.12 2.30
C ARG A 75 -1.66 17.17 1.49
N VAL A 76 -2.37 16.05 1.48
CA VAL A 76 -3.68 15.92 0.83
C VAL A 76 -4.73 15.64 1.90
N ALA A 77 -5.82 16.42 1.87
CA ALA A 77 -7.03 16.11 2.63
C ALA A 77 -7.91 15.17 1.79
N ILE A 78 -8.27 14.03 2.36
CA ILE A 78 -9.31 13.15 1.82
C ILE A 78 -10.61 13.52 2.51
N VAL A 79 -11.53 14.11 1.77
CA VAL A 79 -12.86 14.46 2.27
C VAL A 79 -13.76 13.26 2.12
N GLU A 80 -14.62 13.03 3.12
CA GLU A 80 -15.63 11.99 3.04
C GLU A 80 -16.45 12.12 1.77
N LEU A 81 -16.53 11.03 0.99
CA LEU A 81 -17.16 11.04 -0.31
C LEU A 81 -18.64 11.34 -0.22
N ASP A 82 -19.16 12.05 -1.22
CA ASP A 82 -20.60 12.19 -1.42
C ASP A 82 -21.21 10.83 -1.77
N ASN A 83 -22.52 10.70 -1.59
CA ASN A 83 -23.21 9.42 -1.77
C ASN A 83 -24.49 9.57 -2.56
N ASP A 84 -24.47 9.04 -3.78
CA ASP A 84 -25.65 8.99 -4.66
C ASP A 84 -26.38 7.63 -4.54
N SER A 85 -25.89 6.71 -3.68
CA SER A 85 -26.49 5.41 -3.49
C SER A 85 -27.58 5.43 -2.40
N SER A 86 -28.37 4.34 -2.34
CA SER A 86 -29.42 4.18 -1.31
C SER A 86 -28.89 3.73 0.07
N TYR A 87 -27.56 3.64 0.25
CA TYR A 87 -26.92 3.12 1.47
C TYR A 87 -26.14 4.24 2.15
N PRO A 88 -26.66 4.90 3.18
CA PRO A 88 -26.04 6.08 3.80
C PRO A 88 -24.61 5.87 4.31
N GLU A 89 -24.35 4.72 4.91
CA GLU A 89 -23.06 4.42 5.57
C GLU A 89 -21.91 4.13 4.60
N ILE A 90 -22.21 3.91 3.32
CA ILE A 90 -21.20 3.46 2.35
C ILE A 90 -20.07 4.48 2.15
N SER A 91 -20.39 5.77 2.20
CA SER A 91 -19.39 6.84 2.08
C SER A 91 -18.34 6.76 3.17
N TYR A 92 -18.79 6.50 4.40
CA TYR A 92 -17.90 6.35 5.55
C TYR A 92 -16.92 5.18 5.35
N ASP A 93 -17.43 4.01 4.94
CA ASP A 93 -16.65 2.79 4.76
C ASP A 93 -15.66 2.91 3.59
N VAL A 94 -16.13 3.41 2.44
CA VAL A 94 -15.28 3.59 1.25
C VAL A 94 -14.19 4.62 1.53
N THR A 95 -14.54 5.76 2.13
CA THR A 95 -13.56 6.81 2.44
C THR A 95 -12.50 6.33 3.42
N GLY A 96 -12.91 5.62 4.47
CA GLY A 96 -11.98 5.03 5.43
C GLY A 96 -11.04 4.01 4.80
N SER A 97 -11.56 3.17 3.93
CA SER A 97 -10.77 2.18 3.20
C SER A 97 -9.79 2.81 2.21
N LEU A 98 -10.22 3.84 1.46
CA LEU A 98 -9.36 4.62 0.57
C LEU A 98 -8.23 5.29 1.33
N PHE A 99 -8.54 5.93 2.47
CA PHE A 99 -7.52 6.54 3.32
C PHE A 99 -6.45 5.52 3.73
N GLN A 100 -6.86 4.35 4.20
CA GLN A 100 -5.92 3.29 4.61
C GLN A 100 -5.08 2.77 3.44
N ALA A 101 -5.69 2.59 2.26
CA ALA A 101 -4.99 2.10 1.08
C ALA A 101 -3.96 3.12 0.56
N LEU A 102 -4.32 4.40 0.50
CA LEU A 102 -3.44 5.49 0.09
C LEU A 102 -2.33 5.75 1.11
N GLN A 103 -2.61 5.61 2.41
CA GLN A 103 -1.61 5.74 3.47
C GLN A 103 -0.50 4.68 3.32
N LYS A 104 -0.85 3.45 2.93
CA LYS A 104 0.15 2.41 2.65
C LYS A 104 1.06 2.74 1.47
N LYS A 105 0.59 3.53 0.50
CA LYS A 105 1.38 3.94 -0.68
C LYS A 105 2.41 5.03 -0.36
N GLN A 106 2.19 5.84 0.67
CA GLN A 106 3.11 6.89 1.12
C GLN A 106 3.54 7.89 0.02
N VAL A 107 2.66 8.19 -0.93
CA VAL A 107 2.95 9.14 -2.02
C VAL A 107 2.99 10.58 -1.50
N PHE A 108 2.11 10.92 -0.56
CA PHE A 108 1.97 12.24 0.07
C PHE A 108 1.43 12.10 1.50
N GLY A 109 1.55 13.15 2.31
CA GLY A 109 0.93 13.19 3.64
C GLY A 109 -0.59 13.20 3.52
N LEU A 110 -1.29 12.47 4.39
CA LEU A 110 -2.74 12.34 4.33
C LEU A 110 -3.42 12.85 5.60
N THR A 111 -4.56 13.50 5.42
CA THR A 111 -5.50 13.88 6.49
C THR A 111 -6.89 13.43 6.06
N LEU A 112 -7.59 12.73 6.93
CA LEU A 112 -8.99 12.36 6.70
C LEU A 112 -9.90 13.44 7.27
N VAL A 113 -10.86 13.90 6.48
CA VAL A 113 -11.84 14.92 6.85
C VAL A 113 -13.24 14.34 6.68
N ARG A 114 -14.00 14.31 7.76
CA ARG A 114 -15.38 13.84 7.74
C ARG A 114 -16.34 14.99 7.41
N GLN A 115 -17.48 14.67 6.82
CA GLN A 115 -18.52 15.69 6.53
C GLN A 115 -19.00 16.42 7.79
N ASN A 116 -18.96 15.74 8.95
CA ASN A 116 -19.33 16.30 10.23
C ASN A 116 -18.24 17.12 10.92
N ASP A 117 -17.02 17.14 10.39
CA ASP A 117 -15.91 17.89 10.99
C ASP A 117 -16.20 19.39 11.01
N PRO A 118 -16.03 20.07 12.14
CA PRO A 118 -16.33 21.51 12.26
C PRO A 118 -15.56 22.35 11.22
N SER A 119 -14.31 22.00 10.95
CA SER A 119 -13.47 22.68 9.96
C SER A 119 -14.02 22.57 8.53
N TRP A 120 -14.57 21.40 8.16
CA TRP A 120 -15.23 21.22 6.86
C TRP A 120 -16.56 21.96 6.79
N ARG A 121 -17.38 21.82 7.83
CA ARG A 121 -18.69 22.49 7.90
C ARG A 121 -18.60 24.02 7.85
N SER A 122 -17.55 24.59 8.45
CA SER A 122 -17.34 26.05 8.42
C SER A 122 -17.11 26.62 7.02
N LEU A 123 -16.69 25.79 6.05
CA LEU A 123 -16.47 26.20 4.68
C LEU A 123 -17.78 26.39 3.88
N GLN A 124 -18.91 25.88 4.37
CA GLN A 124 -20.25 25.98 3.75
C GLN A 124 -20.27 25.62 2.26
N LEU A 125 -19.45 24.62 1.86
CA LEU A 125 -19.34 24.20 0.48
C LEU A 125 -20.55 23.36 0.07
N GLN A 126 -21.07 23.61 -1.12
CA GLN A 126 -22.13 22.77 -1.69
C GLN A 126 -21.54 21.51 -2.30
N GLN A 127 -22.16 20.37 -2.02
CA GLN A 127 -21.77 19.08 -2.59
C GLN A 127 -21.91 19.08 -4.11
N GLY A 128 -20.99 18.42 -4.80
CA GLY A 128 -21.06 18.23 -6.26
C GLY A 128 -20.70 19.44 -7.12
N SER A 129 -20.42 20.61 -6.53
CA SER A 129 -20.09 21.82 -7.28
C SER A 129 -18.65 21.86 -7.79
N THR A 130 -18.44 22.64 -8.85
CA THR A 130 -17.11 23.11 -9.23
C THR A 130 -16.70 24.19 -8.23
N PHE A 131 -15.56 24.02 -7.57
CA PHE A 131 -15.06 24.98 -6.61
C PHE A 131 -14.45 26.18 -7.33
N THR A 132 -14.74 27.39 -6.84
CA THR A 132 -14.02 28.61 -7.24
C THR A 132 -12.61 28.59 -6.64
N LEU A 133 -11.70 29.38 -7.20
CA LEU A 133 -10.35 29.52 -6.66
C LEU A 133 -10.35 30.00 -5.21
N GLU A 134 -11.26 30.90 -4.86
CA GLU A 134 -11.44 31.42 -3.49
C GLU A 134 -11.85 30.31 -2.52
N GLN A 135 -12.77 29.43 -2.93
CA GLN A 135 -13.17 28.26 -2.13
C GLN A 135 -11.99 27.28 -1.95
N LEU A 136 -11.20 27.04 -3.00
CA LEU A 136 -10.02 26.19 -2.90
C LEU A 136 -8.97 26.77 -1.95
N LEU A 137 -8.75 28.07 -1.98
CA LEU A 137 -7.88 28.77 -1.03
C LEU A 137 -8.40 28.66 0.41
N ALA A 138 -9.72 28.85 0.61
CA ALA A 138 -10.33 28.67 1.92
C ALA A 138 -10.16 27.23 2.47
N ILE A 139 -10.32 26.21 1.60
CA ILE A 139 -10.05 24.80 1.95
C ILE A 139 -8.58 24.64 2.38
N ARG A 140 -7.67 25.20 1.59
CA ARG A 140 -6.22 25.12 1.86
C ARG A 140 -5.87 25.72 3.23
N GLU A 141 -6.38 26.90 3.52
CA GLU A 141 -6.11 27.60 4.77
C GLU A 141 -6.74 26.90 5.99
N THR A 142 -7.97 26.41 5.84
CA THR A 142 -8.69 25.75 6.92
C THR A 142 -8.12 24.39 7.25
N LEU A 143 -7.84 23.56 6.22
CA LEU A 143 -7.38 22.19 6.40
C LEU A 143 -5.84 22.06 6.45
N LYS A 144 -5.10 23.15 6.18
CA LYS A 144 -3.62 23.17 6.15
C LYS A 144 -3.05 22.07 5.23
N CYS A 145 -3.60 21.96 4.02
CA CYS A 145 -3.21 20.98 3.01
C CYS A 145 -2.94 21.63 1.64
N ASP A 146 -2.19 20.94 0.78
CA ASP A 146 -1.82 21.42 -0.55
C ASP A 146 -2.72 20.84 -1.65
N GLY A 147 -3.37 19.74 -1.37
CA GLY A 147 -4.32 19.08 -2.27
C GLY A 147 -5.54 18.58 -1.54
N VAL A 148 -6.62 18.38 -2.29
CA VAL A 148 -7.87 17.79 -1.78
C VAL A 148 -8.35 16.68 -2.70
N LEU A 149 -8.61 15.50 -2.12
CA LEU A 149 -9.27 14.38 -2.78
C LEU A 149 -10.75 14.43 -2.43
N LEU A 150 -11.57 14.58 -3.47
CA LEU A 150 -13.02 14.66 -3.42
C LEU A 150 -13.62 13.58 -4.31
N GLY A 151 -14.86 13.24 -4.08
CA GLY A 151 -15.56 12.32 -4.96
C GLY A 151 -16.92 11.89 -4.46
N THR A 152 -17.49 10.97 -5.20
CA THR A 152 -18.85 10.46 -5.00
C THR A 152 -18.85 8.95 -5.14
N VAL A 153 -19.56 8.28 -4.25
CA VAL A 153 -20.02 6.91 -4.44
C VAL A 153 -21.27 6.99 -5.33
N MET A 154 -21.08 6.71 -6.64
CA MET A 154 -22.15 6.81 -7.64
C MET A 154 -23.14 5.64 -7.55
N GLU A 155 -22.62 4.46 -7.22
CA GLU A 155 -23.40 3.23 -7.14
C GLU A 155 -22.86 2.37 -6.00
N TYR A 156 -23.77 1.78 -5.26
CA TYR A 156 -23.46 0.68 -4.34
C TYR A 156 -24.57 -0.34 -4.35
N ARG A 157 -24.22 -1.58 -4.66
CA ARG A 157 -25.13 -2.73 -4.67
C ARG A 157 -24.46 -3.90 -3.93
N PRO A 158 -24.91 -4.22 -2.72
CA PRO A 158 -24.31 -5.30 -1.92
C PRO A 158 -24.77 -6.68 -2.34
N TYR A 159 -25.92 -6.82 -3.02
CA TYR A 159 -26.55 -8.09 -3.34
C TYR A 159 -27.39 -8.01 -4.63
N PRO A 160 -27.54 -9.10 -5.44
CA PRO A 160 -26.91 -10.44 -5.33
C PRO A 160 -25.44 -10.47 -5.78
N HIS A 161 -25.01 -9.52 -6.57
CA HIS A 161 -23.61 -9.30 -6.95
C HIS A 161 -23.18 -7.93 -6.50
N MET A 162 -22.05 -7.87 -5.83
CA MET A 162 -21.54 -6.60 -5.33
C MET A 162 -21.09 -5.73 -6.48
N ALA A 163 -21.56 -4.48 -6.49
CA ALA A 163 -21.06 -3.45 -7.38
C ALA A 163 -20.82 -2.16 -6.60
N VAL A 164 -19.73 -1.46 -6.95
CA VAL A 164 -19.39 -0.14 -6.42
C VAL A 164 -18.92 0.73 -7.58
N GLY A 165 -19.53 1.88 -7.73
CA GLY A 165 -19.13 2.93 -8.67
C GLY A 165 -18.53 4.11 -7.93
N LEU A 166 -17.33 4.54 -8.31
CA LEU A 166 -16.66 5.70 -7.73
C LEU A 166 -16.31 6.71 -8.81
N ARG A 167 -16.53 8.00 -8.49
CA ARG A 167 -15.99 9.15 -9.22
C ARG A 167 -15.14 9.94 -8.25
N LEU A 168 -13.83 10.02 -8.52
CA LEU A 168 -12.85 10.63 -7.64
C LEU A 168 -12.04 11.68 -8.39
N LYS A 169 -11.65 12.76 -7.71
CA LYS A 169 -10.77 13.80 -8.25
C LYS A 169 -9.82 14.30 -7.17
N LEU A 170 -8.55 14.50 -7.54
CA LEU A 170 -7.54 15.17 -6.72
C LEU A 170 -7.20 16.51 -7.34
N LEU A 171 -7.41 17.58 -6.58
CA LEU A 171 -7.14 18.95 -6.99
C LEU A 171 -5.93 19.51 -6.25
N ASP A 172 -5.11 20.29 -6.96
CA ASP A 172 -4.09 21.14 -6.35
C ASP A 172 -4.77 22.41 -5.82
N LEU A 173 -4.67 22.67 -4.53
CA LEU A 173 -5.31 23.83 -3.89
C LEU A 173 -4.56 25.14 -4.11
N ARG A 174 -3.38 25.09 -4.74
CA ARG A 174 -2.59 26.31 -5.05
C ARG A 174 -3.08 27.01 -6.30
N ASP A 175 -3.54 26.26 -7.29
CA ASP A 175 -3.92 26.79 -8.61
C ASP A 175 -5.21 26.15 -9.17
N GLY A 176 -5.85 25.25 -8.42
CA GLY A 176 -7.09 24.61 -8.80
C GLY A 176 -6.97 23.55 -9.90
N GLN A 177 -5.74 23.17 -10.28
CA GLN A 177 -5.57 22.21 -11.36
C GLN A 177 -5.94 20.78 -10.93
N LEU A 178 -6.57 20.06 -11.85
CA LEU A 178 -6.81 18.63 -11.70
C LEU A 178 -5.49 17.88 -11.83
N LEU A 179 -5.14 17.12 -10.79
CA LEU A 179 -3.91 16.33 -10.73
C LEU A 179 -4.16 14.88 -11.13
N TRP A 180 -5.24 14.34 -10.65
CA TRP A 180 -5.65 12.97 -10.90
C TRP A 180 -7.18 12.88 -10.83
N ALA A 181 -7.75 12.02 -11.65
CA ALA A 181 -9.17 11.70 -11.61
C ALA A 181 -9.41 10.26 -12.02
N LEU A 182 -10.45 9.65 -11.47
CA LEU A 182 -10.90 8.31 -11.79
C LEU A 182 -12.43 8.26 -11.77
N GLU A 183 -12.99 7.58 -12.78
CA GLU A 183 -14.39 7.19 -12.76
C GLU A 183 -14.49 5.74 -13.21
N GLN A 184 -14.96 4.88 -12.31
CA GLN A 184 -15.03 3.45 -12.59
C GLN A 184 -16.08 2.75 -11.75
N VAL A 185 -16.69 1.72 -12.34
CA VAL A 185 -17.56 0.76 -11.66
C VAL A 185 -16.84 -0.58 -11.57
N TRP A 186 -16.86 -1.18 -10.40
CA TRP A 186 -16.43 -2.55 -10.15
C TRP A 186 -17.66 -3.42 -9.90
N ASP A 187 -17.86 -4.44 -10.72
CA ASP A 187 -18.92 -5.43 -10.54
C ASP A 187 -18.27 -6.79 -10.27
N SER A 188 -18.64 -7.43 -9.17
CA SER A 188 -18.13 -8.75 -8.81
C SER A 188 -18.59 -9.87 -9.74
N ALA A 189 -19.65 -9.64 -10.55
CA ALA A 189 -20.11 -10.55 -11.58
C ALA A 189 -19.25 -10.52 -12.85
N ASP A 190 -18.46 -9.45 -13.06
CA ASP A 190 -17.55 -9.37 -14.18
C ASP A 190 -16.35 -10.30 -13.97
N LYS A 191 -16.10 -11.17 -14.95
CA LYS A 191 -15.00 -12.16 -14.92
C LYS A 191 -13.63 -11.52 -14.78
N THR A 192 -13.43 -10.31 -15.31
CA THR A 192 -12.17 -9.59 -15.21
C THR A 192 -11.97 -9.08 -13.80
N THR A 193 -13.00 -8.50 -13.20
CA THR A 193 -13.02 -8.07 -11.80
C THR A 193 -12.82 -9.25 -10.85
N GLU A 194 -13.51 -10.37 -11.09
CA GLU A 194 -13.34 -11.61 -10.30
C GLU A 194 -11.87 -12.10 -10.30
N LYS A 195 -11.21 -12.12 -11.47
CA LYS A 195 -9.79 -12.52 -11.58
C LYS A 195 -8.87 -11.56 -10.80
N ARG A 196 -9.15 -10.25 -10.83
CA ARG A 196 -8.38 -9.25 -10.08
C ARG A 196 -8.58 -9.39 -8.58
N ILE A 197 -9.81 -9.64 -8.13
CA ILE A 197 -10.12 -9.96 -6.73
C ILE A 197 -9.28 -11.16 -6.27
N LYS A 198 -9.29 -12.26 -7.02
CA LYS A 198 -8.51 -13.47 -6.70
C LYS A 198 -7.00 -13.17 -6.61
N SER A 199 -6.48 -12.37 -7.54
CA SER A 199 -5.08 -11.96 -7.54
C SER A 199 -4.72 -11.10 -6.31
N TYR A 200 -5.57 -10.15 -5.94
CA TYR A 200 -5.41 -9.30 -4.77
C TYR A 200 -5.30 -10.13 -3.49
N PHE A 201 -6.24 -11.06 -3.26
CA PHE A 201 -6.21 -11.90 -2.07
C PHE A 201 -5.00 -12.82 -2.02
N LYS A 202 -4.53 -13.31 -3.17
CA LYS A 202 -3.34 -14.14 -3.26
C LYS A 202 -2.06 -13.35 -2.96
N SER A 203 -1.98 -12.08 -3.34
CA SER A 203 -0.79 -11.25 -3.15
C SER A 203 -0.70 -10.64 -1.76
N GLU A 204 -1.81 -10.11 -1.23
CA GLU A 204 -1.83 -9.36 0.04
C GLU A 204 -1.89 -10.27 1.28
N LYS A 205 -2.49 -11.47 1.15
CA LYS A 205 -2.68 -12.38 2.28
C LYS A 205 -1.86 -13.66 2.14
N ARG A 206 -0.54 -13.50 2.10
CA ARG A 206 0.43 -14.61 2.01
C ARG A 206 0.43 -15.58 3.20
N SER A 207 -0.36 -15.36 4.24
CA SER A 207 -0.36 -16.19 5.45
C SER A 207 -1.59 -17.10 5.54
N GLY A 208 -1.41 -18.39 5.30
CA GLY A 208 -2.08 -19.56 5.89
C GLY A 208 -3.58 -19.79 5.66
N PHE A 209 -4.40 -18.79 5.37
CA PHE A 209 -5.86 -18.90 5.27
C PHE A 209 -6.43 -18.51 3.89
N ALA A 210 -5.64 -18.64 2.86
CA ALA A 210 -5.97 -18.20 1.50
C ALA A 210 -7.33 -18.69 0.94
N PRO A 211 -7.76 -19.97 1.08
CA PRO A 211 -9.00 -20.43 0.45
C PRO A 211 -10.27 -19.83 1.06
N LEU A 212 -10.24 -19.49 2.35
CA LEU A 212 -11.39 -18.93 3.06
C LEU A 212 -11.62 -17.46 2.70
N HIS A 213 -10.53 -16.69 2.55
CA HIS A 213 -10.61 -15.27 2.23
C HIS A 213 -11.06 -14.98 0.80
N GLU A 214 -10.72 -15.85 -0.15
CA GLU A 214 -11.17 -15.73 -1.55
C GLU A 214 -12.68 -15.87 -1.67
N LYS A 215 -13.27 -16.78 -0.89
CA LYS A 215 -14.73 -16.93 -0.77
C LYS A 215 -15.38 -15.80 0.01
N LEU A 216 -14.71 -15.28 1.06
CA LEU A 216 -15.21 -14.16 1.86
C LEU A 216 -15.26 -12.85 1.07
N ALA A 217 -14.33 -12.61 0.15
CA ALA A 217 -14.37 -11.43 -0.71
C ALA A 217 -15.58 -11.41 -1.65
N ALA A 218 -16.04 -12.58 -2.07
CA ALA A 218 -17.26 -12.70 -2.87
C ALA A 218 -18.55 -12.47 -2.05
N VAL A 219 -18.45 -12.43 -0.71
CA VAL A 219 -19.60 -12.38 0.22
C VAL A 219 -19.52 -11.19 1.17
N SER A 220 -18.34 -10.59 1.39
CA SER A 220 -18.15 -9.48 2.31
C SER A 220 -18.01 -8.15 1.58
N PRO A 221 -18.98 -7.23 1.73
CA PRO A 221 -18.91 -5.89 1.16
C PRO A 221 -17.64 -5.14 1.57
N LEU A 222 -17.24 -5.25 2.83
CA LEU A 222 -16.04 -4.58 3.34
C LEU A 222 -14.75 -5.06 2.65
N GLU A 223 -14.61 -6.36 2.41
CA GLU A 223 -13.44 -6.91 1.71
C GLU A 223 -13.43 -6.49 0.23
N PHE A 224 -14.61 -6.37 -0.38
CA PHE A 224 -14.74 -5.84 -1.74
C PHE A 224 -14.34 -4.36 -1.81
N ILE A 225 -14.76 -3.54 -0.84
CA ILE A 225 -14.35 -2.13 -0.72
C ILE A 225 -12.82 -2.00 -0.53
N LYS A 226 -12.21 -2.87 0.28
CA LYS A 226 -10.74 -2.88 0.46
C LYS A 226 -10.02 -3.23 -0.85
N PHE A 227 -10.52 -4.18 -1.60
CA PHE A 227 -9.97 -4.50 -2.93
C PHE A 227 -10.06 -3.30 -3.87
N ILE A 228 -11.22 -2.64 -3.95
CA ILE A 228 -11.40 -1.44 -4.77
C ILE A 228 -10.43 -0.33 -4.35
N SER A 229 -10.34 -0.07 -3.05
CA SER A 229 -9.42 0.93 -2.49
C SER A 229 -7.95 0.63 -2.81
N TYR A 230 -7.57 -0.64 -2.81
CA TYR A 230 -6.24 -1.09 -3.25
C TYR A 230 -6.00 -0.80 -4.74
N GLU A 231 -6.98 -1.07 -5.61
CA GLU A 231 -6.86 -0.78 -7.04
C GLU A 231 -6.78 0.73 -7.31
N VAL A 232 -7.61 1.53 -6.65
CA VAL A 232 -7.55 3.00 -6.73
C VAL A 232 -6.18 3.49 -6.28
N ALA A 233 -5.69 3.04 -5.13
CA ALA A 233 -4.36 3.40 -4.65
C ALA A 233 -3.23 2.96 -5.59
N GLY A 234 -3.44 1.95 -6.41
CA GLY A 234 -2.52 1.48 -7.44
C GLY A 234 -2.33 2.45 -8.61
N THR A 235 -3.19 3.46 -8.76
CA THR A 235 -3.14 4.46 -9.85
C THR A 235 -2.34 5.71 -9.49
N PHE A 236 -1.89 5.84 -8.23
CA PHE A 236 -1.06 6.93 -7.73
C PHE A 236 0.48 6.61 -7.84
#